data_033d3a964e720a348c58d941377b4f48
#
_entry.id   033d3a964e720a348c58d941377b4f48
#
_cell.length_a   1.000
_cell.length_b   1.000
_cell.length_c   1.000
_cell.angle_alpha   90.00
_cell.angle_beta   90.00
_cell.angle_gamma   90.00
#
_symmetry.space_group_name_H-M   'P 1'
#
loop_
_entity.id
_entity.type
_entity.pdbx_description
1 polymer ?
#
loop_
_entity_poly.entity_id
_entity_poly.type
_entity_poly.pdbx_seq_one_letter_code
_entity_poly.pdbx_strand_id
1 'polypeptide(L)'
;MRFVLFATLLFCYACAPVTDNAHPPSARLIPLAQDAFSGSSVNVLSGVKQTLYTRNGLQYAAFYNANAKLVVAKRAVNSDQWQVVETSFSGNVNDAHNHISLVVDDEDYLHIAWDHHNTPLKYARSVAPGSLQLTKARMLSQPGAEAAALENSVTYPQFYALANGDLLFAYRDGGSGRGNLVLNRYNGKSKQWQRLHNSLIDGEGQRSAYWDMAVDANGVLHLAWIWRETPDVATNHDLSYAQSTDNGATWQRLNGQPYTLPITLATGEVVKAVPQQHKLMNPPVVTADAQSRPFIASYWADTPTDIPRYHVVFSDDTQGKGSPDWHEMKAPKVAENFALSGHGTKRPPISRAVLLVESTRNARQVHLIYRDDYQHGNVIALSSPLKKPAWHTQVLLDQALGAWEPSLDIAAWHNEQQAHLLLQAVAQNDGNDHQSLATAPSHIGVLVWQP
;
A
#
# COMPACT_ATOMS: atom_id res chain seq x y z
N MET A 1 37.39 69.18 41.25
CA MET A 1 37.13 67.73 41.29
C MET A 1 35.72 67.48 40.74
N ARG A 2 35.64 67.03 39.50
CA ARG A 2 34.34 66.67 38.87
C ARG A 2 34.19 65.18 38.88
N PHE A 3 33.19 64.65 39.58
CA PHE A 3 32.79 63.22 39.53
C PHE A 3 31.94 63.01 38.32
N VAL A 4 32.34 62.06 37.45
CA VAL A 4 31.56 61.52 36.35
C VAL A 4 30.91 60.23 36.80
N LEU A 5 29.56 60.18 36.83
CA LEU A 5 28.79 58.96 37.10
C LEU A 5 28.62 58.22 35.78
N PHE A 6 29.10 56.94 35.71
CA PHE A 6 28.82 56.01 34.63
C PHE A 6 27.53 55.23 35.01
N ALA A 7 26.48 55.40 34.21
CA ALA A 7 25.28 54.59 34.31
C ALA A 7 25.40 53.39 33.38
N THR A 8 25.45 52.18 33.94
CA THR A 8 25.49 50.90 33.21
C THR A 8 24.05 50.51 32.89
N LEU A 9 23.64 50.54 31.61
CA LEU A 9 22.35 49.99 31.15
C LEU A 9 22.47 48.49 31.00
N LEU A 10 21.76 47.70 31.84
CA LEU A 10 21.53 46.29 31.64
C LEU A 10 20.43 46.11 30.59
N PHE A 11 20.79 45.56 29.45
CA PHE A 11 19.80 45.05 28.47
C PHE A 11 19.37 43.62 28.92
N CYS A 12 18.16 43.51 29.47
CA CYS A 12 17.51 42.24 29.61
C CYS A 12 16.99 41.75 28.24
N TYR A 13 17.63 40.76 27.67
CA TYR A 13 17.03 40.01 26.55
C TYR A 13 15.91 39.15 27.11
N ALA A 14 14.67 39.58 26.88
CA ALA A 14 13.50 38.72 27.08
C ALA A 14 13.49 37.67 25.95
N CYS A 15 13.81 36.44 26.25
CA CYS A 15 13.46 35.30 25.38
C CYS A 15 11.94 35.20 25.31
N ALA A 16 11.34 35.64 24.22
CA ALA A 16 9.96 35.30 23.90
C ALA A 16 9.89 33.77 23.67
N PRO A 17 8.90 33.08 24.23
CA PRO A 17 8.70 31.67 23.90
C PRO A 17 8.34 31.58 22.41
N VAL A 18 9.09 30.79 21.64
CA VAL A 18 8.69 30.37 20.30
C VAL A 18 7.44 29.50 20.51
N THR A 19 6.28 30.07 20.29
CA THR A 19 5.05 29.28 20.15
C THR A 19 5.18 28.56 18.81
N ASP A 20 5.48 27.26 18.85
CA ASP A 20 5.24 26.36 17.74
C ASP A 20 3.74 26.45 17.42
N ASN A 21 3.41 27.26 16.43
CA ASN A 21 2.08 27.25 15.81
C ASN A 21 2.00 25.99 14.96
N ALA A 22 1.85 24.83 15.62
CA ALA A 22 1.43 23.62 14.95
C ALA A 22 0.04 23.91 14.37
N HIS A 23 -0.02 24.16 13.07
CA HIS A 23 -1.30 24.19 12.37
C HIS A 23 -2.00 22.84 12.63
N PRO A 24 -3.31 22.84 12.95
CA PRO A 24 -4.02 21.58 13.08
C PRO A 24 -3.85 20.80 11.76
N PRO A 25 -3.59 19.49 11.82
CA PRO A 25 -3.40 18.68 10.64
C PRO A 25 -4.60 18.85 9.71
N SER A 26 -4.37 19.35 8.51
CA SER A 26 -5.42 19.69 7.55
C SER A 26 -5.53 18.60 6.49
N ALA A 27 -6.74 18.09 6.26
CA ALA A 27 -7.04 17.25 5.12
C ALA A 27 -7.67 18.09 4.01
N ARG A 28 -7.22 17.88 2.76
CA ARG A 28 -7.71 18.61 1.57
C ARG A 28 -8.07 17.62 0.47
N LEU A 29 -9.23 17.79 -0.15
CA LEU A 29 -9.69 17.01 -1.30
C LEU A 29 -9.38 17.75 -2.61
N ILE A 30 -8.74 17.04 -3.56
CA ILE A 30 -8.44 17.52 -4.91
C ILE A 30 -9.29 16.71 -5.89
N PRO A 31 -10.31 17.29 -6.54
CA PRO A 31 -11.14 16.58 -7.50
C PRO A 31 -10.33 16.13 -8.72
N LEU A 32 -10.58 14.90 -9.22
CA LEU A 32 -9.94 14.35 -10.42
C LEU A 32 -10.94 14.18 -11.57
N ALA A 33 -12.05 13.47 -11.35
CA ALA A 33 -13.09 13.22 -12.35
C ALA A 33 -14.46 13.00 -11.68
N GLN A 34 -15.54 13.00 -12.48
CA GLN A 34 -16.90 12.87 -11.97
C GLN A 34 -17.61 11.58 -12.44
N ASP A 35 -16.99 10.85 -13.34
CA ASP A 35 -17.59 9.71 -14.04
C ASP A 35 -16.89 8.37 -13.73
N ALA A 36 -16.24 8.24 -12.57
CA ALA A 36 -15.58 7.01 -12.18
C ALA A 36 -16.59 5.90 -11.87
N PHE A 37 -16.28 4.66 -12.29
CA PHE A 37 -17.11 3.50 -12.00
C PHE A 37 -17.19 3.24 -10.50
N SER A 38 -18.38 3.04 -9.97
CA SER A 38 -18.63 2.96 -8.52
C SER A 38 -19.40 1.72 -8.07
N GLY A 39 -19.78 0.82 -9.00
CA GLY A 39 -20.55 -0.39 -8.70
C GLY A 39 -19.77 -1.52 -8.01
N SER A 40 -18.45 -1.40 -7.97
CA SER A 40 -17.53 -2.23 -7.19
C SER A 40 -16.36 -1.36 -6.66
N SER A 41 -15.54 -1.92 -5.77
CA SER A 41 -14.36 -1.24 -5.25
C SER A 41 -13.11 -1.31 -6.14
N VAL A 42 -13.28 -1.65 -7.44
CA VAL A 42 -12.18 -1.90 -8.38
C VAL A 42 -11.16 -0.75 -8.51
N ASN A 43 -11.59 0.50 -8.31
CA ASN A 43 -10.72 1.68 -8.36
C ASN A 43 -9.99 1.96 -7.03
N VAL A 44 -10.53 1.49 -5.91
CA VAL A 44 -10.12 1.90 -4.55
C VAL A 44 -10.13 0.73 -3.58
N LEU A 45 -9.59 -0.41 -4.00
CA LEU A 45 -9.36 -1.56 -3.14
C LEU A 45 -7.94 -1.49 -2.57
N SER A 46 -7.79 -1.63 -1.26
CA SER A 46 -6.48 -1.74 -0.62
C SER A 46 -5.78 -3.06 -0.95
N GLY A 47 -4.47 -3.04 -0.95
CA GLY A 47 -3.63 -4.15 -1.40
C GLY A 47 -3.17 -3.96 -2.84
N VAL A 48 -3.63 -2.87 -3.48
CA VAL A 48 -3.11 -2.33 -4.73
C VAL A 48 -2.57 -0.96 -4.43
N LYS A 49 -1.31 -0.89 -4.19
CA LYS A 49 -0.70 0.32 -3.64
C LYS A 49 -0.45 1.44 -4.63
N GLN A 50 -0.72 1.27 -5.92
CA GLN A 50 -0.17 2.20 -6.89
C GLN A 50 -1.14 2.58 -8.00
N THR A 51 -2.29 3.07 -7.62
CA THR A 51 -3.17 3.83 -8.52
C THR A 51 -2.87 5.32 -8.51
N LEU A 52 -2.01 5.76 -7.58
CA LEU A 52 -1.39 7.09 -7.50
C LEU A 52 0.12 6.93 -7.43
N TYR A 53 0.86 7.76 -8.16
CA TYR A 53 2.31 7.78 -8.10
C TYR A 53 2.88 9.14 -8.43
N THR A 54 3.66 9.71 -7.52
CA THR A 54 4.34 11.00 -7.71
C THR A 54 5.79 10.78 -8.14
N ARG A 55 6.21 11.49 -9.21
CA ARG A 55 7.60 11.53 -9.66
C ARG A 55 7.91 12.91 -10.25
N ASN A 56 9.08 13.45 -9.93
CA ASN A 56 9.60 14.71 -10.49
C ASN A 56 8.57 15.88 -10.45
N GLY A 57 7.81 15.99 -9.34
CA GLY A 57 6.78 17.02 -9.17
C GLY A 57 5.50 16.80 -9.98
N LEU A 58 5.35 15.66 -10.66
CA LEU A 58 4.13 15.24 -11.34
C LEU A 58 3.50 14.06 -10.60
N GLN A 59 2.20 14.14 -10.34
CA GLN A 59 1.39 13.06 -9.80
C GLN A 59 0.55 12.43 -10.90
N TYR A 60 0.63 11.12 -11.02
CA TYR A 60 -0.12 10.29 -11.96
C TYR A 60 -1.21 9.53 -11.22
N ALA A 61 -2.36 9.34 -11.88
CA ALA A 61 -3.47 8.56 -11.38
C ALA A 61 -4.06 7.68 -12.48
N ALA A 62 -4.68 6.56 -12.09
CA ALA A 62 -5.45 5.74 -13.03
C ALA A 62 -6.73 5.20 -12.37
N PHE A 63 -7.79 5.07 -13.15
CA PHE A 63 -9.09 4.55 -12.72
C PHE A 63 -9.90 4.03 -13.90
N TYR A 64 -10.94 3.26 -13.65
CA TYR A 64 -11.96 2.92 -14.65
C TYR A 64 -13.12 3.91 -14.56
N ASN A 65 -13.53 4.44 -15.73
CA ASN A 65 -14.75 5.27 -15.80
C ASN A 65 -16.04 4.43 -15.88
N ALA A 66 -17.19 5.10 -15.93
CA ALA A 66 -18.49 4.48 -15.99
C ALA A 66 -18.67 3.50 -17.17
N ASN A 67 -17.89 3.66 -18.24
CA ASN A 67 -17.90 2.81 -19.43
C ASN A 67 -16.85 1.70 -19.37
N ALA A 68 -16.29 1.42 -18.17
CA ALA A 68 -15.23 0.45 -17.95
C ALA A 68 -13.93 0.74 -18.77
N LYS A 69 -13.73 1.99 -19.22
CA LYS A 69 -12.51 2.42 -19.89
C LYS A 69 -11.44 2.72 -18.86
N LEU A 70 -10.21 2.29 -19.18
CA LEU A 70 -9.04 2.69 -18.42
C LEU A 70 -8.75 4.18 -18.71
N VAL A 71 -8.78 4.99 -17.67
CA VAL A 71 -8.44 6.42 -17.71
C VAL A 71 -7.13 6.63 -16.99
N VAL A 72 -6.24 7.43 -17.57
CA VAL A 72 -5.00 7.87 -16.95
C VAL A 72 -4.99 9.38 -16.84
N ALA A 73 -4.43 9.88 -15.74
CA ALA A 73 -4.40 11.32 -15.49
C ALA A 73 -3.04 11.73 -14.91
N LYS A 74 -2.68 12.99 -15.06
CA LYS A 74 -1.54 13.59 -14.36
C LYS A 74 -1.81 15.05 -14.01
N ARG A 75 -1.16 15.54 -12.94
CA ARG A 75 -1.13 16.95 -12.54
C ARG A 75 0.26 17.31 -12.02
N ALA A 76 0.60 18.59 -11.98
CA ALA A 76 1.68 19.05 -11.13
C ALA A 76 1.24 18.95 -9.66
N VAL A 77 2.11 18.54 -8.74
CA VAL A 77 1.77 18.34 -7.32
C VAL A 77 1.23 19.62 -6.68
N ASN A 78 1.74 20.77 -7.10
CA ASN A 78 1.32 22.09 -6.62
C ASN A 78 0.11 22.70 -7.36
N SER A 79 -0.57 21.91 -8.22
CA SER A 79 -1.76 22.32 -8.99
C SER A 79 -2.91 21.38 -8.73
N ASP A 80 -4.14 21.88 -8.69
CA ASP A 80 -5.36 21.06 -8.60
C ASP A 80 -5.91 20.67 -10.00
N GLN A 81 -5.25 21.11 -11.07
CA GLN A 81 -5.69 20.86 -12.44
C GLN A 81 -5.08 19.57 -13.00
N TRP A 82 -5.95 18.63 -13.39
CA TRP A 82 -5.56 17.38 -14.00
C TRP A 82 -5.65 17.44 -15.52
N GLN A 83 -4.66 16.86 -16.19
CA GLN A 83 -4.78 16.40 -17.56
C GLN A 83 -5.30 14.98 -17.51
N VAL A 84 -6.47 14.69 -18.11
CA VAL A 84 -7.14 13.39 -18.08
C VAL A 84 -7.25 12.86 -19.51
N VAL A 85 -6.94 11.57 -19.69
CA VAL A 85 -7.01 10.88 -20.98
C VAL A 85 -7.71 9.54 -20.80
N GLU A 86 -8.85 9.36 -21.49
CA GLU A 86 -9.48 8.05 -21.68
C GLU A 86 -8.67 7.27 -22.72
N THR A 87 -8.25 6.06 -22.36
CA THR A 87 -7.47 5.20 -23.27
C THR A 87 -8.39 4.31 -24.12
N SER A 88 -7.82 3.62 -25.09
CA SER A 88 -8.55 2.59 -25.85
C SER A 88 -8.74 1.29 -25.05
N PHE A 89 -8.13 1.15 -23.90
CA PHE A 89 -8.18 -0.05 -23.06
C PHE A 89 -9.43 -0.05 -22.16
N SER A 90 -9.84 -1.25 -21.76
CA SER A 90 -10.94 -1.45 -20.82
C SER A 90 -10.67 -2.65 -19.94
N GLY A 91 -11.41 -2.77 -18.82
CA GLY A 91 -11.31 -3.87 -17.88
C GLY A 91 -12.70 -4.40 -17.46
N ASN A 92 -12.73 -5.55 -16.80
CA ASN A 92 -13.92 -6.08 -16.16
C ASN A 92 -14.10 -5.43 -14.78
N VAL A 93 -14.90 -4.39 -14.72
CA VAL A 93 -15.15 -3.60 -13.49
C VAL A 93 -16.12 -4.28 -12.52
N ASN A 94 -16.72 -5.43 -12.88
CA ASN A 94 -17.61 -6.17 -11.98
C ASN A 94 -16.85 -6.90 -10.87
N ASP A 95 -15.56 -7.15 -11.07
CA ASP A 95 -14.69 -7.83 -10.14
C ASP A 95 -13.65 -6.88 -9.57
N ALA A 96 -13.68 -6.62 -8.28
CA ALA A 96 -12.79 -5.70 -7.60
C ALA A 96 -11.31 -6.14 -7.62
N HIS A 97 -11.01 -7.42 -7.93
CA HIS A 97 -9.63 -7.88 -8.11
C HIS A 97 -8.96 -7.31 -9.38
N ASN A 98 -9.75 -6.85 -10.35
CA ASN A 98 -9.26 -6.34 -11.65
C ASN A 98 -8.74 -4.90 -11.57
N HIS A 99 -8.18 -4.54 -10.44
CA HIS A 99 -7.64 -3.21 -10.18
C HIS A 99 -6.45 -2.85 -11.09
N ILE A 100 -5.97 -1.63 -10.92
CA ILE A 100 -4.90 -1.04 -11.71
C ILE A 100 -3.65 -0.88 -10.84
N SER A 101 -2.46 -1.09 -11.44
CA SER A 101 -1.18 -0.73 -10.84
C SER A 101 -0.36 0.07 -11.86
N LEU A 102 0.25 1.17 -11.42
CA LEU A 102 1.07 2.04 -12.27
C LEU A 102 2.36 2.47 -11.55
N VAL A 103 3.35 2.83 -12.35
CA VAL A 103 4.62 3.43 -11.89
C VAL A 103 5.20 4.26 -13.03
N VAL A 104 6.05 5.23 -12.70
CA VAL A 104 6.82 6.00 -13.69
C VAL A 104 8.30 5.67 -13.52
N ASP A 105 8.97 5.29 -14.61
CA ASP A 105 10.40 4.95 -14.61
C ASP A 105 11.31 6.20 -14.58
N ASP A 106 12.62 5.97 -14.51
CA ASP A 106 13.61 7.05 -14.41
C ASP A 106 13.71 7.97 -15.64
N GLU A 107 13.14 7.55 -16.76
CA GLU A 107 13.03 8.35 -17.97
C GLU A 107 11.63 8.94 -18.18
N ASP A 108 10.82 8.98 -17.11
CA ASP A 108 9.47 9.51 -17.09
C ASP A 108 8.46 8.75 -17.99
N TYR A 109 8.71 7.47 -18.31
CA TYR A 109 7.72 6.62 -18.95
C TYR A 109 6.77 6.02 -17.93
N LEU A 110 5.48 6.12 -18.20
CA LEU A 110 4.42 5.49 -17.43
C LEU A 110 4.30 4.00 -17.81
N HIS A 111 4.40 3.12 -16.83
CA HIS A 111 4.10 1.70 -16.91
C HIS A 111 2.81 1.40 -16.20
N ILE A 112 1.94 0.56 -16.79
CA ILE A 112 0.63 0.25 -16.22
C ILE A 112 0.23 -1.20 -16.51
N ALA A 113 -0.33 -1.87 -15.49
CA ALA A 113 -0.96 -3.18 -15.59
C ALA A 113 -2.39 -3.08 -15.02
N TRP A 114 -3.35 -3.78 -15.64
CA TRP A 114 -4.76 -3.66 -15.26
C TRP A 114 -5.55 -4.92 -15.59
N ASP A 115 -6.68 -5.15 -14.89
CA ASP A 115 -7.69 -6.15 -15.21
C ASP A 115 -7.20 -7.60 -15.07
N HIS A 116 -6.75 -7.94 -13.84
CA HIS A 116 -6.16 -9.25 -13.55
C HIS A 116 -6.81 -9.98 -12.38
N HIS A 117 -7.49 -11.06 -12.71
CA HIS A 117 -7.91 -12.09 -11.76
C HIS A 117 -7.75 -13.48 -12.41
N ASN A 118 -6.57 -14.09 -12.25
CA ASN A 118 -6.13 -15.32 -12.91
C ASN A 118 -6.22 -15.21 -14.45
N THR A 119 -5.79 -14.09 -15.01
CA THR A 119 -5.88 -13.78 -16.44
C THR A 119 -4.50 -13.50 -17.03
N PRO A 120 -4.33 -13.64 -18.36
CA PRO A 120 -3.08 -13.28 -19.01
C PRO A 120 -2.69 -11.82 -18.76
N LEU A 121 -1.38 -11.57 -18.64
CA LEU A 121 -0.83 -10.25 -18.36
C LEU A 121 -1.26 -9.21 -19.41
N LYS A 122 -1.88 -8.14 -18.93
CA LYS A 122 -2.18 -6.91 -19.66
C LYS A 122 -1.23 -5.82 -19.15
N TYR A 123 -0.36 -5.38 -20.01
CA TYR A 123 0.66 -4.38 -19.71
C TYR A 123 0.77 -3.38 -20.84
N ALA A 124 0.89 -2.11 -20.51
CA ALA A 124 1.15 -1.02 -21.45
C ALA A 124 2.20 -0.06 -20.89
N ARG A 125 2.83 0.68 -21.81
CA ARG A 125 3.78 1.73 -21.49
C ARG A 125 3.41 3.00 -22.27
N SER A 126 3.74 4.17 -21.73
CA SER A 126 3.57 5.43 -22.47
C SER A 126 4.46 5.47 -23.71
N VAL A 127 3.99 6.14 -24.77
CA VAL A 127 4.70 6.24 -26.06
C VAL A 127 5.93 7.15 -26.00
N ALA A 128 5.99 8.04 -25.01
CA ALA A 128 7.07 8.98 -24.76
C ALA A 128 7.13 9.36 -23.27
N PRO A 129 8.27 9.91 -22.80
CA PRO A 129 8.38 10.46 -21.44
C PRO A 129 7.27 11.46 -21.13
N GLY A 130 6.65 11.31 -19.96
CA GLY A 130 5.56 12.17 -19.51
C GLY A 130 4.25 12.09 -20.31
N SER A 131 4.16 11.23 -21.33
CA SER A 131 2.94 11.04 -22.13
C SER A 131 1.90 10.23 -21.40
N LEU A 132 0.62 10.58 -21.57
CA LEU A 132 -0.54 9.77 -21.15
C LEU A 132 -1.06 8.86 -22.29
N GLN A 133 -0.49 8.96 -23.49
CA GLN A 133 -0.81 8.02 -24.57
C GLN A 133 -0.07 6.70 -24.33
N LEU A 134 -0.83 5.61 -24.28
CA LEU A 134 -0.32 4.28 -23.97
C LEU A 134 -0.27 3.39 -25.20
N THR A 135 0.74 2.54 -25.26
CA THR A 135 0.84 1.45 -26.24
C THR A 135 0.96 0.12 -25.51
N LYS A 136 0.23 -0.91 -26.00
CA LYS A 136 0.35 -2.26 -25.49
C LYS A 136 1.79 -2.74 -25.63
N ALA A 137 2.33 -3.32 -24.57
CA ALA A 137 3.70 -3.82 -24.53
C ALA A 137 3.74 -5.26 -24.00
N ARG A 138 4.83 -5.94 -24.25
CA ARG A 138 5.17 -7.21 -23.59
C ARG A 138 6.15 -6.94 -22.46
N MET A 139 5.97 -7.62 -21.33
CA MET A 139 6.92 -7.52 -20.25
C MET A 139 8.16 -8.36 -20.55
N LEU A 140 8.01 -9.64 -20.82
CA LEU A 140 9.14 -10.49 -21.24
C LEU A 140 9.18 -10.61 -22.75
N SER A 141 10.29 -10.19 -23.37
CA SER A 141 10.42 -10.15 -24.85
C SER A 141 10.49 -11.53 -25.47
N GLN A 142 11.16 -12.48 -24.82
CA GLN A 142 11.25 -13.90 -25.22
C GLN A 142 11.22 -14.77 -23.95
N PRO A 143 10.05 -14.96 -23.32
CA PRO A 143 9.97 -15.82 -22.16
C PRO A 143 10.21 -17.28 -22.57
N GLY A 144 10.97 -18.02 -21.76
CA GLY A 144 10.95 -19.48 -21.82
C GLY A 144 9.53 -20.01 -21.58
N ALA A 145 9.26 -21.24 -21.94
CA ALA A 145 7.91 -21.82 -21.84
C ALA A 145 7.30 -21.70 -20.42
N GLU A 146 8.11 -21.92 -19.37
CA GLU A 146 7.70 -21.78 -17.97
C GLU A 146 7.33 -20.32 -17.64
N ALA A 147 8.17 -19.34 -17.98
CA ALA A 147 7.89 -17.93 -17.71
C ALA A 147 6.67 -17.42 -18.46
N ALA A 148 6.45 -17.89 -19.71
CA ALA A 148 5.25 -17.58 -20.47
C ALA A 148 3.98 -18.20 -19.84
N ALA A 149 4.08 -19.39 -19.26
CA ALA A 149 2.97 -20.03 -18.58
C ALA A 149 2.54 -19.24 -17.34
N LEU A 150 3.49 -18.74 -16.56
CA LEU A 150 3.22 -17.94 -15.34
C LEU A 150 2.53 -16.61 -15.68
N GLU A 151 2.81 -15.98 -16.82
CA GLU A 151 2.14 -14.75 -17.26
C GLU A 151 0.70 -14.97 -17.78
N ASN A 152 0.21 -16.22 -17.81
CA ASN A 152 -1.18 -16.53 -18.19
C ASN A 152 -2.16 -16.52 -17.02
N SER A 153 -1.68 -16.44 -15.78
CA SER A 153 -2.52 -16.53 -14.57
C SER A 153 -2.17 -15.45 -13.54
N VAL A 154 -2.19 -14.20 -13.98
CA VAL A 154 -1.83 -13.04 -13.15
C VAL A 154 -2.98 -12.59 -12.27
N THR A 155 -2.69 -12.32 -10.98
CA THR A 155 -3.56 -11.61 -10.05
C THR A 155 -2.73 -10.70 -9.16
N TYR A 156 -3.26 -9.56 -8.72
CA TYR A 156 -2.60 -8.58 -7.85
C TYR A 156 -1.28 -8.05 -8.42
N PRO A 157 -1.26 -7.53 -9.67
CA PRO A 157 -0.05 -6.92 -10.22
C PRO A 157 0.34 -5.67 -9.42
N GLN A 158 1.60 -5.55 -9.05
CA GLN A 158 2.13 -4.40 -8.33
C GLN A 158 3.50 -4.02 -8.85
N PHE A 159 3.71 -2.71 -9.14
CA PHE A 159 5.00 -2.16 -9.49
C PHE A 159 5.70 -1.56 -8.27
N TYR A 160 7.03 -1.56 -8.29
CA TYR A 160 7.86 -0.90 -7.29
C TYR A 160 9.05 -0.25 -7.99
N ALA A 161 9.26 1.04 -7.74
CA ALA A 161 10.45 1.76 -8.21
C ALA A 161 11.61 1.53 -7.24
N LEU A 162 12.79 1.24 -7.77
CA LEU A 162 14.00 1.02 -7.01
C LEU A 162 14.91 2.25 -7.09
N ALA A 163 15.72 2.46 -6.06
CA ALA A 163 16.63 3.61 -5.97
C ALA A 163 17.69 3.65 -7.09
N ASN A 164 18.00 2.50 -7.72
CA ASN A 164 18.95 2.39 -8.83
C ASN A 164 18.34 2.64 -10.23
N GLY A 165 17.03 3.03 -10.28
CA GLY A 165 16.29 3.27 -11.52
C GLY A 165 15.67 2.03 -12.16
N ASP A 166 15.82 0.87 -11.56
CA ASP A 166 15.11 -0.33 -11.99
C ASP A 166 13.66 -0.31 -11.43
N LEU A 167 12.80 -1.16 -12.01
CA LEU A 167 11.47 -1.43 -11.47
C LEU A 167 11.35 -2.92 -11.11
N LEU A 168 10.57 -3.22 -10.09
CA LEU A 168 10.05 -4.56 -9.85
C LEU A 168 8.58 -4.63 -10.24
N PHE A 169 8.15 -5.82 -10.65
CA PHE A 169 6.75 -6.15 -10.89
C PHE A 169 6.45 -7.48 -10.24
N ALA A 170 5.60 -7.45 -9.23
CA ALA A 170 5.19 -8.59 -8.45
C ALA A 170 3.75 -8.97 -8.78
N TYR A 171 3.44 -10.26 -8.81
CA TYR A 171 2.06 -10.74 -8.96
C TYR A 171 1.91 -12.15 -8.42
N ARG A 172 0.67 -12.54 -8.11
CA ARG A 172 0.35 -13.93 -7.83
C ARG A 172 0.13 -14.69 -9.13
N ASP A 173 0.83 -15.80 -9.29
CA ASP A 173 0.47 -16.87 -10.20
C ASP A 173 -0.39 -17.91 -9.47
N GLY A 174 -1.47 -18.38 -10.11
CA GLY A 174 -2.42 -19.30 -9.50
C GLY A 174 -3.58 -18.64 -8.75
N GLY A 175 -4.41 -19.45 -8.10
CA GLY A 175 -5.66 -19.04 -7.46
C GLY A 175 -5.56 -18.82 -5.95
N SER A 176 -6.65 -18.37 -5.33
CA SER A 176 -6.80 -18.31 -3.88
C SER A 176 -6.65 -19.70 -3.26
N GLY A 177 -5.82 -19.82 -2.20
CA GLY A 177 -5.48 -21.10 -1.55
C GLY A 177 -4.49 -21.97 -2.35
N ARG A 178 -3.93 -21.50 -3.46
CA ARG A 178 -2.92 -22.22 -4.28
C ARG A 178 -2.16 -21.28 -5.20
N GLY A 179 -1.44 -20.32 -4.68
CA GLY A 179 -0.77 -19.33 -5.50
C GLY A 179 0.63 -19.00 -5.03
N ASN A 180 1.49 -18.66 -5.97
CA ASN A 180 2.88 -18.32 -5.75
C ASN A 180 3.13 -16.84 -6.02
N LEU A 181 4.10 -16.23 -5.34
CA LEU A 181 4.57 -14.87 -5.62
C LEU A 181 5.66 -14.91 -6.68
N VAL A 182 5.38 -14.31 -7.83
CA VAL A 182 6.29 -14.17 -8.97
C VAL A 182 6.86 -12.76 -8.99
N LEU A 183 8.14 -12.61 -9.38
CA LEU A 183 8.81 -11.33 -9.43
C LEU A 183 9.56 -11.14 -10.76
N ASN A 184 9.26 -10.07 -11.47
CA ASN A 184 9.97 -9.57 -12.64
C ASN A 184 10.75 -8.31 -12.29
N ARG A 185 11.85 -8.06 -13.00
CA ARG A 185 12.67 -6.85 -12.88
C ARG A 185 12.82 -6.17 -14.24
N TYR A 186 12.58 -4.88 -14.29
CA TYR A 186 12.91 -4.00 -15.38
C TYR A 186 14.28 -3.38 -15.13
N ASN A 187 15.21 -3.57 -16.05
CA ASN A 187 16.51 -2.91 -15.97
C ASN A 187 16.40 -1.51 -16.60
N GLY A 188 16.55 -0.48 -15.79
CA GLY A 188 16.41 0.92 -16.20
C GLY A 188 17.41 1.36 -17.26
N LYS A 189 18.57 0.68 -17.41
CA LYS A 189 19.60 0.99 -18.43
C LYS A 189 19.31 0.31 -19.77
N SER A 190 19.01 -1.01 -19.74
CA SER A 190 18.75 -1.79 -20.96
C SER A 190 17.32 -1.66 -21.48
N LYS A 191 16.41 -1.13 -20.65
CA LYS A 191 14.96 -1.00 -20.91
C LYS A 191 14.28 -2.35 -21.18
N GLN A 192 14.79 -3.39 -20.54
CA GLN A 192 14.32 -4.76 -20.71
C GLN A 192 13.76 -5.32 -19.39
N TRP A 193 12.63 -6.01 -19.48
CA TRP A 193 12.10 -6.84 -18.40
C TRP A 193 12.74 -8.24 -18.45
N GLN A 194 13.03 -8.77 -17.27
CA GLN A 194 13.47 -10.15 -17.09
C GLN A 194 12.76 -10.78 -15.89
N ARG A 195 12.59 -12.10 -15.92
CA ARG A 195 12.13 -12.85 -14.75
C ARG A 195 13.23 -12.87 -13.70
N LEU A 196 12.92 -12.39 -12.50
CA LEU A 196 13.83 -12.44 -11.37
C LEU A 196 13.61 -13.72 -10.55
N HIS A 197 12.35 -14.00 -10.18
CA HIS A 197 11.98 -15.24 -9.48
C HIS A 197 10.69 -15.83 -10.08
N ASN A 198 10.72 -17.11 -10.46
CA ASN A 198 9.53 -17.85 -10.87
C ASN A 198 8.58 -18.10 -9.68
N SER A 199 9.17 -18.28 -8.50
CA SER A 199 8.45 -18.36 -7.23
C SER A 199 9.36 -17.79 -6.14
N LEU A 200 9.06 -16.59 -5.66
CA LEU A 200 9.72 -16.02 -4.49
C LEU A 200 9.15 -16.62 -3.22
N ILE A 201 7.82 -16.69 -3.13
CA ILE A 201 7.10 -17.43 -2.10
C ILE A 201 6.27 -18.50 -2.79
N ASP A 202 6.41 -19.73 -2.35
CA ASP A 202 5.72 -20.90 -2.91
C ASP A 202 4.63 -21.37 -1.95
N GLY A 203 3.39 -21.40 -2.43
CA GLY A 203 2.25 -21.98 -1.73
C GLY A 203 2.19 -23.51 -1.78
N GLU A 204 3.14 -24.18 -2.43
CA GLU A 204 3.25 -25.63 -2.53
C GLU A 204 2.00 -26.30 -3.15
N GLY A 205 1.23 -25.51 -3.94
CA GLY A 205 -0.06 -25.92 -4.50
C GLY A 205 -1.18 -26.12 -3.46
N GLN A 206 -0.93 -25.80 -2.19
CA GLN A 206 -1.83 -26.07 -1.05
C GLN A 206 -2.32 -24.80 -0.36
N ARG A 207 -1.63 -23.65 -0.55
CA ARG A 207 -1.93 -22.37 0.09
C ARG A 207 -1.52 -21.19 -0.79
N SER A 208 -1.87 -19.99 -0.37
CA SER A 208 -1.40 -18.76 -1.00
C SER A 208 -0.78 -17.84 0.06
N ALA A 209 0.34 -17.22 -0.28
CA ALA A 209 0.78 -16.01 0.41
C ALA A 209 -0.05 -14.82 -0.09
N TYR A 210 -0.60 -14.05 0.84
CA TYR A 210 -1.16 -12.72 0.57
C TYR A 210 -0.20 -11.69 1.12
N TRP A 211 0.47 -10.99 0.23
CA TRP A 211 1.62 -10.17 0.56
C TRP A 211 1.39 -8.68 0.36
N ASP A 212 2.26 -7.93 0.96
CA ASP A 212 2.55 -6.55 0.67
C ASP A 212 4.06 -6.32 0.68
N MET A 213 4.56 -5.40 -0.16
CA MET A 213 5.96 -5.06 -0.22
C MET A 213 6.15 -3.54 -0.24
N ALA A 214 7.21 -3.07 0.39
CA ALA A 214 7.60 -1.66 0.37
C ALA A 214 9.08 -1.52 0.05
N VAL A 215 9.44 -0.43 -0.62
CA VAL A 215 10.82 0.02 -0.80
C VAL A 215 11.00 1.21 0.11
N ASP A 216 11.95 1.15 1.04
CA ASP A 216 12.22 2.27 1.93
C ASP A 216 13.17 3.31 1.32
N ALA A 217 13.40 4.40 2.05
CA ALA A 217 14.27 5.49 1.59
C ALA A 217 15.75 5.08 1.42
N ASN A 218 16.17 3.96 2.01
CA ASN A 218 17.53 3.42 1.90
C ASN A 218 17.63 2.35 0.78
N GLY A 219 16.54 2.07 0.08
CA GLY A 219 16.46 1.08 -0.99
C GLY A 219 16.30 -0.36 -0.51
N VAL A 220 16.03 -0.58 0.77
CA VAL A 220 15.70 -1.90 1.32
C VAL A 220 14.28 -2.27 0.93
N LEU A 221 14.10 -3.49 0.44
CA LEU A 221 12.79 -4.08 0.19
C LEU A 221 12.31 -4.81 1.44
N HIS A 222 11.13 -4.47 1.90
CA HIS A 222 10.43 -5.12 3.00
C HIS A 222 9.22 -5.86 2.45
N LEU A 223 9.15 -7.16 2.69
CA LEU A 223 8.06 -8.05 2.25
C LEU A 223 7.39 -8.67 3.48
N ALA A 224 6.09 -8.43 3.63
CA ALA A 224 5.29 -9.07 4.66
C ALA A 224 4.14 -9.86 4.02
N TRP A 225 3.79 -11.01 4.58
CA TRP A 225 2.68 -11.80 4.09
C TRP A 225 1.98 -12.55 5.22
N ILE A 226 0.76 -12.97 4.91
CA ILE A 226 0.03 -13.98 5.67
C ILE A 226 -0.23 -15.19 4.77
N TRP A 227 -0.42 -16.35 5.36
CA TRP A 227 -0.82 -17.54 4.65
C TRP A 227 -2.34 -17.69 4.63
N ARG A 228 -2.86 -18.26 3.54
CA ARG A 228 -4.26 -18.67 3.40
C ARG A 228 -4.33 -20.08 2.84
N GLU A 229 -4.94 -21.00 3.60
CA GLU A 229 -4.97 -22.42 3.27
C GLU A 229 -6.05 -22.79 2.25
N THR A 230 -7.17 -22.08 2.22
CA THR A 230 -8.29 -22.30 1.30
C THR A 230 -8.83 -20.99 0.74
N PRO A 231 -9.78 -20.98 -0.22
CA PRO A 231 -10.43 -19.75 -0.64
C PRO A 231 -11.16 -18.99 0.48
N ASP A 232 -11.48 -19.62 1.62
CA ASP A 232 -12.11 -18.99 2.76
C ASP A 232 -11.13 -18.10 3.53
N VAL A 233 -11.47 -16.80 3.70
CA VAL A 233 -10.65 -15.83 4.46
C VAL A 233 -10.47 -16.20 5.92
N ALA A 234 -11.36 -17.03 6.50
CA ALA A 234 -11.21 -17.53 7.87
C ALA A 234 -9.98 -18.44 8.05
N THR A 235 -9.41 -18.95 6.95
CA THR A 235 -8.18 -19.75 6.94
C THR A 235 -6.89 -18.92 6.87
N ASN A 236 -6.99 -17.57 6.93
CA ASN A 236 -5.83 -16.72 7.07
C ASN A 236 -5.13 -16.97 8.41
N HIS A 237 -3.80 -17.04 8.38
CA HIS A 237 -3.01 -17.22 9.60
C HIS A 237 -1.58 -16.68 9.45
N ASP A 238 -0.94 -16.47 10.55
CA ASP A 238 0.45 -16.06 10.72
C ASP A 238 0.87 -14.85 9.91
N LEU A 239 1.64 -14.01 10.52
CA LEU A 239 2.27 -12.86 9.87
C LEU A 239 3.75 -13.18 9.71
N SER A 240 4.25 -13.11 8.48
CA SER A 240 5.62 -13.46 8.11
C SER A 240 6.34 -12.30 7.44
N TYR A 241 7.69 -12.38 7.42
CA TYR A 241 8.53 -11.29 6.93
C TYR A 241 9.78 -11.78 6.21
N ALA A 242 10.23 -10.98 5.24
CA ALA A 242 11.53 -11.07 4.58
C ALA A 242 11.99 -9.68 4.13
N GLN A 243 13.30 -9.51 3.96
CA GLN A 243 13.87 -8.29 3.39
C GLN A 243 14.92 -8.59 2.34
N SER A 244 15.16 -7.61 1.44
CA SER A 244 16.24 -7.66 0.46
C SER A 244 16.98 -6.32 0.41
N THR A 245 18.31 -6.38 0.38
CA THR A 245 19.20 -5.21 0.28
C THR A 245 19.91 -5.14 -1.08
N ASP A 246 19.56 -6.01 -2.02
CA ASP A 246 20.19 -6.14 -3.34
C ASP A 246 19.16 -6.07 -4.50
N ASN A 247 18.13 -5.23 -4.32
CA ASN A 247 17.08 -5.02 -5.31
C ASN A 247 16.26 -6.29 -5.64
N GLY A 248 16.04 -7.12 -4.65
CA GLY A 248 15.21 -8.32 -4.76
C GLY A 248 15.92 -9.56 -5.30
N ALA A 249 17.24 -9.51 -5.53
CA ALA A 249 17.99 -10.65 -6.05
C ALA A 249 18.11 -11.76 -5.01
N THR A 250 18.43 -11.41 -3.77
CA THR A 250 18.41 -12.33 -2.63
C THR A 250 17.54 -11.80 -1.50
N TRP A 251 17.08 -12.71 -0.65
CA TRP A 251 16.18 -12.42 0.44
C TRP A 251 16.69 -13.02 1.75
N GLN A 252 16.45 -12.32 2.85
CA GLN A 252 16.92 -12.73 4.17
C GLN A 252 15.87 -12.39 5.25
N ARG A 253 15.96 -13.07 6.38
CA ARG A 253 15.25 -12.73 7.60
C ARG A 253 15.75 -11.40 8.17
N LEU A 254 15.05 -10.83 9.13
CA LEU A 254 15.47 -9.56 9.74
C LEU A 254 16.86 -9.66 10.39
N ASN A 255 17.22 -10.81 10.94
CA ASN A 255 18.55 -11.06 11.52
C ASN A 255 19.70 -11.25 10.50
N GLY A 256 19.43 -11.06 9.19
CA GLY A 256 20.41 -11.22 8.13
C GLY A 256 20.62 -12.67 7.66
N GLN A 257 19.92 -13.66 8.25
CA GLN A 257 20.01 -15.05 7.79
C GLN A 257 19.37 -15.19 6.41
N PRO A 258 20.09 -15.67 5.36
CA PRO A 258 19.56 -15.76 4.02
C PRO A 258 18.49 -16.86 3.93
N TYR A 259 17.50 -16.62 3.06
CA TYR A 259 16.56 -17.65 2.62
C TYR A 259 17.15 -18.47 1.47
N THR A 260 16.90 -19.77 1.49
CA THR A 260 16.93 -20.59 0.28
C THR A 260 15.59 -20.44 -0.41
N LEU A 261 15.58 -19.96 -1.65
CA LEU A 261 14.35 -19.73 -2.41
C LEU A 261 13.88 -21.02 -3.11
N PRO A 262 12.56 -21.21 -3.24
CA PRO A 262 11.49 -20.35 -2.77
C PRO A 262 11.27 -20.40 -1.26
N ILE A 263 10.70 -19.32 -0.70
CA ILE A 263 10.23 -19.30 0.68
C ILE A 263 8.92 -20.11 0.76
N THR A 264 8.83 -21.04 1.69
CA THR A 264 7.64 -21.88 1.93
C THR A 264 7.08 -21.64 3.32
N LEU A 265 5.95 -22.26 3.66
CA LEU A 265 5.42 -22.23 5.02
C LEU A 265 6.46 -22.71 6.05
N ALA A 266 7.21 -23.75 5.73
CA ALA A 266 8.20 -24.33 6.64
C ALA A 266 9.46 -23.47 6.83
N THR A 267 9.78 -22.59 5.86
CA THR A 267 11.02 -21.79 5.88
C THR A 267 10.79 -20.30 6.18
N GLY A 268 9.57 -19.81 6.02
CA GLY A 268 9.21 -18.43 6.30
C GLY A 268 9.42 -18.03 7.77
N GLU A 269 9.93 -16.83 8.01
CA GLU A 269 10.02 -16.28 9.37
C GLU A 269 8.64 -15.78 9.81
N VAL A 270 8.05 -16.45 10.80
CA VAL A 270 6.81 -16.00 11.45
C VAL A 270 7.17 -14.94 12.49
N VAL A 271 6.75 -13.69 12.22
CA VAL A 271 6.99 -12.55 13.12
C VAL A 271 5.86 -12.36 14.14
N LYS A 272 4.69 -12.88 13.82
CA LYS A 272 3.55 -12.95 14.73
C LYS A 272 2.68 -14.16 14.39
N ALA A 273 2.61 -15.11 15.32
CA ALA A 273 1.66 -16.19 15.20
C ALA A 273 0.23 -15.71 15.44
N VAL A 274 -0.63 -15.94 14.47
CA VAL A 274 -2.07 -15.66 14.51
C VAL A 274 -2.79 -16.90 14.00
N PRO A 275 -3.54 -17.62 14.84
CA PRO A 275 -4.25 -18.82 14.40
C PRO A 275 -5.33 -18.53 13.37
N GLN A 276 -5.72 -19.55 12.59
CA GLN A 276 -6.91 -19.47 11.74
C GLN A 276 -8.16 -19.10 12.56
N GLN A 277 -9.19 -18.57 11.91
CA GLN A 277 -10.46 -18.14 12.51
C GLN A 277 -10.37 -16.93 13.47
N HIS A 278 -9.21 -16.30 13.60
CA HIS A 278 -9.01 -15.10 14.38
C HIS A 278 -9.33 -13.80 13.60
N LYS A 279 -10.04 -13.88 12.49
CA LYS A 279 -10.42 -12.71 11.64
C LYS A 279 -9.23 -11.93 11.11
N LEU A 280 -8.11 -12.60 10.85
CA LEU A 280 -6.94 -11.96 10.27
C LEU A 280 -7.23 -11.51 8.85
N MET A 281 -7.10 -10.20 8.60
CA MET A 281 -7.33 -9.61 7.27
C MET A 281 -6.08 -9.68 6.39
N ASN A 282 -6.29 -10.02 5.14
CA ASN A 282 -5.28 -10.06 4.07
C ASN A 282 -5.47 -8.95 3.03
N PRO A 283 -4.38 -8.49 2.37
CA PRO A 283 -3.00 -8.67 2.82
C PRO A 283 -2.71 -7.81 4.06
N PRO A 284 -1.60 -8.05 4.76
CA PRO A 284 -1.07 -7.06 5.70
C PRO A 284 -0.57 -5.84 4.93
N VAL A 285 -0.26 -4.76 5.61
CA VAL A 285 0.47 -3.63 5.04
C VAL A 285 1.86 -3.57 5.69
N VAL A 286 2.91 -3.31 4.88
CA VAL A 286 4.28 -3.15 5.38
C VAL A 286 4.85 -1.79 4.98
N THR A 287 5.63 -1.21 5.88
CA THR A 287 6.46 -0.02 5.66
C THR A 287 7.71 -0.11 6.52
N ALA A 288 8.60 0.87 6.40
CA ALA A 288 9.74 1.00 7.29
C ALA A 288 9.97 2.47 7.67
N ASP A 289 10.67 2.67 8.76
CA ASP A 289 11.13 4.01 9.15
C ASP A 289 12.44 4.40 8.45
N ALA A 290 12.93 5.61 8.71
CA ALA A 290 14.14 6.15 8.10
C ALA A 290 15.43 5.35 8.43
N GLN A 291 15.37 4.40 9.36
CA GLN A 291 16.46 3.48 9.72
C GLN A 291 16.25 2.06 9.18
N SER A 292 15.36 1.87 8.22
CA SER A 292 14.99 0.56 7.65
C SER A 292 14.42 -0.44 8.68
N ARG A 293 13.82 0.06 9.77
CA ARG A 293 13.15 -0.82 10.73
C ARG A 293 11.74 -1.12 10.24
N PRO A 294 11.35 -2.39 10.12
CA PRO A 294 10.07 -2.77 9.55
C PRO A 294 8.89 -2.55 10.51
N PHE A 295 7.77 -2.14 9.93
CA PHE A 295 6.47 -2.02 10.57
C PHE A 295 5.44 -2.73 9.70
N ILE A 296 4.63 -3.60 10.30
CA ILE A 296 3.62 -4.40 9.61
C ILE A 296 2.30 -4.22 10.35
N ALA A 297 1.23 -3.93 9.62
CA ALA A 297 -0.09 -3.83 10.24
C ALA A 297 -1.14 -4.69 9.52
N SER A 298 -2.06 -5.21 10.29
CA SER A 298 -3.34 -5.77 9.88
C SER A 298 -4.29 -5.72 11.05
N TYR A 299 -5.53 -6.17 10.88
CA TYR A 299 -6.41 -6.37 12.02
C TYR A 299 -6.73 -7.85 12.20
N TRP A 300 -6.90 -8.23 13.47
CA TRP A 300 -7.39 -9.54 13.90
C TRP A 300 -7.99 -9.46 15.30
N ALA A 301 -8.61 -10.56 15.73
CA ALA A 301 -9.14 -10.73 17.07
C ALA A 301 -8.18 -11.55 17.94
N ASP A 302 -8.00 -11.19 19.21
CA ASP A 302 -7.12 -11.91 20.14
C ASP A 302 -7.61 -13.36 20.36
N THR A 303 -8.93 -13.60 20.30
CA THR A 303 -9.56 -14.94 20.26
C THR A 303 -10.63 -14.99 19.16
N PRO A 304 -11.10 -16.16 18.70
CA PRO A 304 -12.11 -16.27 17.64
C PRO A 304 -13.42 -15.49 17.93
N THR A 305 -13.80 -15.37 19.18
CA THR A 305 -15.02 -14.72 19.62
C THR A 305 -14.84 -13.24 19.99
N ASP A 306 -13.60 -12.78 20.07
CA ASP A 306 -13.29 -11.41 20.48
C ASP A 306 -13.58 -10.38 19.37
N ILE A 307 -13.70 -9.12 19.77
CA ILE A 307 -13.82 -7.97 18.86
C ILE A 307 -12.45 -7.70 18.24
N PRO A 308 -12.34 -7.62 16.91
CA PRO A 308 -11.07 -7.35 16.25
C PRO A 308 -10.58 -5.93 16.50
N ARG A 309 -9.28 -5.73 16.28
CA ARG A 309 -8.58 -4.44 16.32
C ARG A 309 -7.42 -4.43 15.35
N TYR A 310 -6.91 -3.26 15.00
CA TYR A 310 -5.63 -3.18 14.32
C TYR A 310 -4.49 -3.51 15.28
N HIS A 311 -3.48 -4.16 14.72
CA HIS A 311 -2.22 -4.45 15.37
C HIS A 311 -1.09 -3.92 14.49
N VAL A 312 -0.05 -3.37 15.12
CA VAL A 312 1.19 -2.98 14.47
C VAL A 312 2.30 -3.82 15.05
N VAL A 313 2.91 -4.68 14.23
CA VAL A 313 4.06 -5.51 14.58
C VAL A 313 5.30 -4.85 14.00
N PHE A 314 6.31 -4.62 14.81
CA PHE A 314 7.51 -3.90 14.40
C PHE A 314 8.75 -4.40 15.12
N SER A 315 9.92 -4.06 14.59
CA SER A 315 11.19 -4.33 15.27
C SER A 315 12.00 -3.05 15.44
N ASP A 316 12.69 -2.95 16.57
CA ASP A 316 13.65 -1.89 16.85
C ASP A 316 15.07 -2.23 16.38
N ASP A 317 15.31 -3.48 15.96
CA ASP A 317 16.61 -3.91 15.46
C ASP A 317 16.80 -3.47 14.00
N THR A 318 17.95 -2.84 13.73
CA THR A 318 18.31 -2.36 12.38
C THR A 318 19.36 -3.26 11.71
N GLN A 319 20.02 -4.16 12.43
CA GLN A 319 21.29 -4.76 11.95
C GLN A 319 21.53 -6.21 12.33
N GLY A 320 20.55 -6.95 12.81
CA GLY A 320 20.69 -8.40 12.98
C GLY A 320 21.76 -8.84 13.99
N LYS A 321 22.04 -8.04 15.02
CA LYS A 321 22.96 -8.42 16.09
C LYS A 321 22.23 -9.13 17.22
N GLY A 322 21.55 -10.23 16.91
CA GLY A 322 20.81 -11.03 17.90
C GLY A 322 19.57 -11.67 17.27
N SER A 323 18.71 -12.28 18.07
CA SER A 323 17.36 -12.60 17.64
C SER A 323 16.58 -11.30 17.48
N PRO A 324 15.96 -11.01 16.32
CA PRO A 324 15.18 -9.80 16.16
C PRO A 324 14.03 -9.83 17.17
N ASP A 325 13.93 -8.75 17.95
CA ASP A 325 12.86 -8.61 18.92
C ASP A 325 11.68 -7.94 18.23
N TRP A 326 10.63 -8.72 17.95
CA TRP A 326 9.40 -8.26 17.36
C TRP A 326 8.43 -7.81 18.45
N HIS A 327 8.03 -6.57 18.39
CA HIS A 327 7.08 -5.93 19.30
C HIS A 327 5.71 -5.81 18.67
N GLU A 328 4.67 -5.68 19.50
CA GLU A 328 3.30 -5.50 19.08
C GLU A 328 2.66 -4.30 19.77
N MET A 329 2.08 -3.37 18.98
CA MET A 329 1.16 -2.36 19.45
C MET A 329 -0.26 -2.76 19.09
N LYS A 330 -1.18 -2.67 20.05
CA LYS A 330 -2.60 -2.93 19.86
C LYS A 330 -3.38 -1.63 19.85
N ALA A 331 -4.10 -1.36 18.75
CA ALA A 331 -5.06 -0.27 18.69
C ALA A 331 -6.29 -0.58 19.60
N PRO A 332 -7.13 0.39 19.90
CA PRO A 332 -8.43 0.13 20.51
C PRO A 332 -9.24 -0.90 19.71
N LYS A 333 -10.06 -1.69 20.38
CA LYS A 333 -11.04 -2.56 19.71
C LYS A 333 -12.03 -1.70 18.92
N VAL A 334 -12.50 -2.19 17.77
CA VAL A 334 -13.62 -1.53 17.06
C VAL A 334 -14.90 -1.62 17.89
N ALA A 335 -15.93 -0.86 17.50
CA ALA A 335 -17.12 -0.71 18.33
C ALA A 335 -17.88 -2.04 18.55
N GLU A 336 -17.94 -2.89 17.50
CA GLU A 336 -18.71 -4.14 17.52
C GLU A 336 -17.93 -5.28 16.87
N ASN A 337 -18.33 -6.50 17.24
CA ASN A 337 -17.78 -7.70 16.61
C ASN A 337 -18.38 -7.92 15.22
N PHE A 338 -17.59 -8.50 14.30
CA PHE A 338 -18.06 -8.91 12.99
C PHE A 338 -17.45 -10.25 12.58
N ALA A 339 -18.12 -10.93 11.66
CA ALA A 339 -17.61 -12.15 11.07
C ALA A 339 -16.68 -11.82 9.89
N LEU A 340 -15.58 -12.57 9.74
CA LEU A 340 -14.72 -12.54 8.57
C LEU A 340 -14.49 -13.99 8.10
N SER A 341 -15.29 -14.42 7.13
CA SER A 341 -15.27 -15.78 6.57
C SER A 341 -15.79 -15.78 5.13
N GLY A 342 -15.64 -16.91 4.43
CA GLY A 342 -16.08 -17.08 3.05
C GLY A 342 -15.04 -16.59 2.04
N HIS A 343 -15.42 -16.57 0.77
CA HIS A 343 -14.56 -16.24 -0.38
C HIS A 343 -14.97 -14.92 -1.03
N GLY A 344 -14.21 -14.52 -2.06
CA GLY A 344 -14.43 -13.30 -2.82
C GLY A 344 -13.98 -12.03 -2.09
N THR A 345 -14.28 -10.87 -2.68
CA THR A 345 -13.98 -9.57 -2.09
C THR A 345 -14.84 -9.34 -0.86
N LYS A 346 -14.19 -9.23 0.30
CA LYS A 346 -14.88 -8.98 1.56
C LYS A 346 -15.07 -7.48 1.79
N ARG A 347 -16.22 -7.13 2.39
CA ARG A 347 -16.54 -5.76 2.77
C ARG A 347 -16.85 -5.68 4.27
N PRO A 348 -15.83 -5.76 5.14
CA PRO A 348 -16.02 -5.64 6.58
C PRO A 348 -16.33 -4.18 7.00
N PRO A 349 -16.84 -3.96 8.23
CA PRO A 349 -17.17 -2.63 8.74
C PRO A 349 -15.99 -1.66 8.84
N ILE A 350 -14.77 -2.19 8.99
CA ILE A 350 -13.53 -1.43 8.88
C ILE A 350 -12.76 -1.88 7.64
N SER A 351 -12.15 -0.95 6.92
CA SER A 351 -11.33 -1.30 5.74
C SER A 351 -9.98 -1.85 6.16
N ARG A 352 -9.19 -2.37 5.23
CA ARG A 352 -7.73 -2.43 5.39
C ARG A 352 -7.22 -1.01 5.61
N ALA A 353 -6.06 -0.88 6.26
CA ALA A 353 -5.46 0.44 6.50
C ALA A 353 -4.20 0.62 5.66
N VAL A 354 -3.84 1.86 5.35
CA VAL A 354 -2.44 2.21 5.10
C VAL A 354 -1.75 2.45 6.42
N LEU A 355 -0.48 2.10 6.49
CA LEU A 355 0.40 2.31 7.63
C LEU A 355 1.47 3.33 7.26
N LEU A 356 1.55 4.40 8.03
CA LEU A 356 2.58 5.42 7.91
C LEU A 356 3.39 5.47 9.19
N VAL A 357 4.69 5.69 9.05
CA VAL A 357 5.59 5.89 10.19
C VAL A 357 6.28 7.23 10.01
N GLU A 358 5.98 8.14 10.91
CA GLU A 358 6.68 9.41 11.02
C GLU A 358 7.85 9.24 11.99
N SER A 359 9.05 9.62 11.55
CA SER A 359 10.26 9.50 12.35
C SER A 359 10.95 10.85 12.46
N THR A 360 10.91 11.44 13.63
CA THR A 360 11.75 12.57 14.00
C THR A 360 12.96 12.10 14.82
N ARG A 361 13.94 12.96 15.05
CA ARG A 361 15.13 12.62 15.88
C ARG A 361 14.77 12.13 17.28
N ASN A 362 13.66 12.55 17.84
CA ASN A 362 13.27 12.32 19.22
C ASN A 362 12.03 11.44 19.41
N ALA A 363 11.24 11.21 18.36
CA ALA A 363 9.98 10.48 18.46
C ALA A 363 9.65 9.76 17.13
N ARG A 364 8.97 8.62 17.25
CA ARG A 364 8.32 7.92 16.16
C ARG A 364 6.83 7.89 16.43
N GLN A 365 6.04 8.21 15.41
CA GLN A 365 4.59 8.02 15.44
C GLN A 365 4.17 7.04 14.36
N VAL A 366 3.16 6.24 14.65
CA VAL A 366 2.46 5.41 13.68
C VAL A 366 1.08 5.97 13.41
N HIS A 367 0.67 5.93 12.14
CA HIS A 367 -0.65 6.35 11.69
C HIS A 367 -1.26 5.23 10.86
N LEU A 368 -2.50 4.87 11.20
CA LEU A 368 -3.34 3.96 10.44
C LEU A 368 -4.46 4.79 9.82
N ILE A 369 -4.55 4.82 8.48
CA ILE A 369 -5.65 5.51 7.78
C ILE A 369 -6.56 4.47 7.19
N TYR A 370 -7.84 4.52 7.52
CA TYR A 370 -8.84 3.53 7.14
C TYR A 370 -10.26 4.12 7.13
N ARG A 371 -11.22 3.38 6.58
CA ARG A 371 -12.66 3.65 6.67
C ARG A 371 -13.23 2.92 7.87
N ASP A 372 -14.11 3.61 8.61
CA ASP A 372 -14.80 3.05 9.78
C ASP A 372 -16.32 3.27 9.67
N ASP A 373 -17.08 2.19 9.43
CA ASP A 373 -18.53 2.26 9.34
C ASP A 373 -19.20 2.56 10.69
N TYR A 374 -18.56 2.20 11.79
CA TYR A 374 -19.05 2.54 13.13
C TYR A 374 -18.92 4.05 13.41
N GLN A 375 -18.15 4.76 12.61
CA GLN A 375 -18.04 6.20 12.58
C GLN A 375 -18.60 6.78 11.27
N HIS A 376 -19.79 6.35 10.87
CA HIS A 376 -20.52 6.81 9.68
C HIS A 376 -19.84 6.54 8.34
N GLY A 377 -18.88 5.62 8.27
CA GLY A 377 -18.11 5.34 7.05
C GLY A 377 -17.05 6.41 6.73
N ASN A 378 -16.68 7.19 7.74
CA ASN A 378 -15.68 8.26 7.63
C ASN A 378 -14.28 7.73 7.36
N VAL A 379 -13.43 8.57 6.78
CA VAL A 379 -11.99 8.34 6.70
C VAL A 379 -11.33 8.80 7.99
N ILE A 380 -10.68 7.87 8.65
CA ILE A 380 -10.08 8.04 9.97
C ILE A 380 -8.56 7.92 9.88
N ALA A 381 -7.84 8.82 10.54
CA ALA A 381 -6.46 8.61 10.96
C ALA A 381 -6.42 8.24 12.44
N LEU A 382 -5.92 7.06 12.74
CA LEU A 382 -5.69 6.57 14.10
C LEU A 382 -4.19 6.60 14.37
N SER A 383 -3.76 7.47 15.28
CA SER A 383 -2.35 7.81 15.48
C SER A 383 -1.90 7.51 16.90
N SER A 384 -0.64 7.08 17.06
CA SER A 384 -0.04 6.86 18.38
C SER A 384 1.47 7.01 18.36
N PRO A 385 2.07 7.61 19.40
CA PRO A 385 3.51 7.52 19.59
C PRO A 385 3.92 6.06 19.86
N LEU A 386 5.08 5.65 19.34
CA LEU A 386 5.60 4.29 19.51
C LEU A 386 6.06 4.04 20.96
N LYS A 387 6.70 5.02 21.57
CA LYS A 387 7.01 5.00 23.00
C LYS A 387 5.79 5.43 23.79
N LYS A 388 5.30 4.59 24.69
CA LYS A 388 4.08 4.82 25.50
C LYS A 388 2.84 5.01 24.61
N PRO A 389 2.34 3.94 23.99
CA PRO A 389 1.18 4.00 23.09
C PRO A 389 -0.02 4.72 23.72
N ALA A 390 -0.49 5.74 23.03
CA ALA A 390 -1.66 6.53 23.40
C ALA A 390 -2.40 6.90 22.11
N TRP A 391 -3.35 6.07 21.72
CA TRP A 391 -4.07 6.20 20.47
C TRP A 391 -5.05 7.36 20.50
N HIS A 392 -5.02 8.17 19.46
CA HIS A 392 -6.00 9.23 19.21
C HIS A 392 -6.54 9.15 17.79
N THR A 393 -7.78 9.53 17.63
CA THR A 393 -8.53 9.45 16.37
C THR A 393 -8.73 10.86 15.82
N GLN A 394 -8.48 11.01 14.51
CA GLN A 394 -8.82 12.20 13.74
C GLN A 394 -9.71 11.82 12.57
N VAL A 395 -10.83 12.50 12.38
CA VAL A 395 -11.63 12.36 11.15
C VAL A 395 -10.98 13.19 10.06
N LEU A 396 -10.52 12.53 8.98
CA LEU A 396 -9.92 13.20 7.81
C LEU A 396 -10.97 13.63 6.81
N LEU A 397 -12.05 12.87 6.71
CA LEU A 397 -13.19 13.18 5.85
C LEU A 397 -14.47 12.66 6.51
N ASP A 398 -15.41 13.56 6.77
CA ASP A 398 -16.75 13.26 7.29
C ASP A 398 -17.71 13.01 6.14
N GLN A 399 -17.55 11.85 5.50
CA GLN A 399 -18.38 11.42 4.37
C GLN A 399 -18.35 9.89 4.27
N ALA A 400 -19.52 9.28 4.12
CA ALA A 400 -19.64 7.84 3.87
C ALA A 400 -19.12 7.50 2.45
N LEU A 401 -18.08 6.69 2.40
CA LEU A 401 -17.44 6.26 1.15
C LEU A 401 -17.81 4.83 0.72
N GLY A 402 -18.78 4.21 1.40
CA GLY A 402 -19.23 2.86 1.08
C GLY A 402 -18.15 1.81 1.32
N ALA A 403 -17.65 1.18 0.27
CA ALA A 403 -16.64 0.13 0.34
C ALA A 403 -15.21 0.62 0.05
N TRP A 404 -14.96 1.91 0.15
CA TRP A 404 -13.63 2.49 -0.07
C TRP A 404 -12.58 1.87 0.86
N GLU A 405 -11.40 1.64 0.30
CA GLU A 405 -10.18 1.30 1.01
C GLU A 405 -9.03 2.19 0.53
N PRO A 406 -8.07 2.55 1.41
CA PRO A 406 -7.03 3.50 1.04
C PRO A 406 -6.00 2.91 0.07
N SER A 407 -5.67 3.69 -0.97
CA SER A 407 -4.53 3.50 -1.87
C SER A 407 -3.62 4.72 -1.74
N LEU A 408 -2.38 4.52 -1.32
CA LEU A 408 -1.43 5.57 -0.96
C LEU A 408 -0.43 5.85 -2.08
N ASP A 409 -0.16 7.12 -2.35
CA ASP A 409 1.02 7.56 -3.09
C ASP A 409 2.25 7.51 -2.15
N ILE A 410 2.96 6.40 -2.18
CA ILE A 410 4.10 6.19 -1.29
C ILE A 410 5.26 7.15 -1.59
N ALA A 411 5.40 7.59 -2.85
CA ALA A 411 6.44 8.53 -3.24
C ALA A 411 6.18 9.93 -2.66
N ALA A 412 4.94 10.38 -2.62
CA ALA A 412 4.56 11.64 -1.97
C ALA A 412 4.84 11.59 -0.47
N TRP A 413 4.54 10.45 0.20
CA TRP A 413 4.87 10.27 1.61
C TRP A 413 6.38 10.34 1.87
N HIS A 414 7.20 9.63 1.08
CA HIS A 414 8.66 9.62 1.28
C HIS A 414 9.29 11.00 1.03
N ASN A 415 8.81 11.74 0.03
CA ASN A 415 9.41 13.00 -0.39
C ASN A 415 8.94 14.20 0.44
N GLU A 416 7.65 14.23 0.81
CA GLU A 416 6.99 15.42 1.33
C GLU A 416 6.36 15.20 2.71
N GLN A 417 6.34 13.96 3.22
CA GLN A 417 5.62 13.55 4.44
C GLN A 417 4.14 13.93 4.39
N GLN A 418 3.56 13.85 3.18
CA GLN A 418 2.13 14.04 2.94
C GLN A 418 1.51 12.73 2.46
N ALA A 419 0.42 12.32 3.08
CA ALA A 419 -0.37 11.18 2.63
C ALA A 419 -1.32 11.63 1.52
N HIS A 420 -1.08 11.18 0.30
CA HIS A 420 -1.98 11.35 -0.83
C HIS A 420 -2.73 10.05 -1.07
N LEU A 421 -4.05 10.06 -0.92
CA LEU A 421 -4.91 8.87 -0.99
C LEU A 421 -5.92 9.04 -2.13
N LEU A 422 -6.02 8.04 -3.02
CA LEU A 422 -7.10 8.03 -4.00
C LEU A 422 -8.43 7.78 -3.27
N LEU A 423 -9.41 8.66 -3.52
CA LEU A 423 -10.68 8.70 -2.79
C LEU A 423 -11.85 8.61 -3.76
N GLN A 424 -12.77 7.69 -3.48
CA GLN A 424 -14.00 7.53 -4.25
C GLN A 424 -15.07 6.86 -3.39
N ALA A 425 -16.31 7.33 -3.45
CA ALA A 425 -17.43 6.59 -2.89
C ALA A 425 -17.82 5.44 -3.82
N VAL A 426 -17.77 4.20 -3.31
CA VAL A 426 -18.03 2.99 -4.10
C VAL A 426 -18.91 2.00 -3.34
N ALA A 427 -19.68 1.23 -4.08
CA ALA A 427 -20.40 0.06 -3.58
C ALA A 427 -19.52 -1.21 -3.71
N GLN A 428 -19.84 -2.24 -2.97
CA GLN A 428 -19.25 -3.58 -3.11
C GLN A 428 -20.19 -4.61 -2.47
N ASN A 429 -20.50 -5.66 -3.20
CA ASN A 429 -21.13 -6.85 -2.63
C ASN A 429 -20.12 -7.65 -1.81
N ASP A 430 -20.47 -8.02 -0.58
CA ASP A 430 -19.63 -8.87 0.23
C ASP A 430 -19.58 -10.30 -0.36
N GLY A 431 -18.36 -10.76 -0.68
CA GLY A 431 -18.12 -12.12 -1.17
C GLY A 431 -18.55 -12.41 -2.61
N ASN A 432 -18.94 -11.41 -3.41
CA ASN A 432 -19.31 -11.60 -4.80
C ASN A 432 -18.37 -10.85 -5.75
N ASP A 433 -17.59 -11.58 -6.54
CA ASP A 433 -16.60 -11.05 -7.49
C ASP A 433 -17.09 -11.03 -8.95
N HIS A 434 -18.35 -11.37 -9.20
CA HIS A 434 -18.84 -11.52 -10.56
C HIS A 434 -19.93 -10.51 -10.94
N GLN A 435 -20.40 -9.73 -9.99
CA GLN A 435 -21.51 -8.81 -10.20
C GLN A 435 -21.32 -7.52 -9.39
N SER A 436 -21.21 -6.41 -10.12
CA SER A 436 -21.25 -5.07 -9.52
C SER A 436 -22.68 -4.70 -9.12
N LEU A 437 -22.78 -3.74 -8.20
CA LEU A 437 -24.04 -3.11 -7.86
C LEU A 437 -24.42 -2.05 -8.90
N ALA A 438 -25.70 -1.91 -9.17
CA ALA A 438 -26.20 -0.84 -10.02
C ALA A 438 -26.11 0.50 -9.28
N THR A 439 -25.13 1.32 -9.62
CA THR A 439 -24.90 2.65 -9.03
C THR A 439 -24.69 3.68 -10.12
N ALA A 440 -25.02 4.94 -9.84
CA ALA A 440 -24.58 6.04 -10.69
C ALA A 440 -23.05 6.20 -10.56
N PRO A 441 -22.35 6.67 -11.60
CA PRO A 441 -20.94 7.04 -11.49
C PRO A 441 -20.71 8.00 -10.32
N SER A 442 -19.53 7.94 -9.74
CA SER A 442 -19.18 8.82 -8.61
C SER A 442 -17.94 9.66 -8.89
N HIS A 443 -17.80 10.71 -8.10
CA HIS A 443 -16.61 11.54 -8.13
C HIS A 443 -15.41 10.76 -7.59
N ILE A 444 -14.26 10.91 -8.22
CA ILE A 444 -12.97 10.42 -7.76
C ILE A 444 -12.01 11.59 -7.59
N GLY A 445 -11.17 11.54 -6.57
CA GLY A 445 -10.22 12.60 -6.25
C GLY A 445 -9.07 12.10 -5.38
N VAL A 446 -8.25 13.01 -4.92
CA VAL A 446 -7.11 12.74 -4.03
C VAL A 446 -7.32 13.48 -2.72
N LEU A 447 -7.35 12.73 -1.63
CA LEU A 447 -7.29 13.29 -0.28
C LEU A 447 -5.82 13.49 0.09
N VAL A 448 -5.45 14.71 0.41
CA VAL A 448 -4.11 15.08 0.91
C VAL A 448 -4.20 15.33 2.41
N TRP A 449 -3.39 14.65 3.17
CA TRP A 449 -3.31 14.82 4.62
C TRP A 449 -1.85 14.93 5.06
N GLN A 450 -1.61 15.85 6.00
CA GLN A 450 -0.34 16.03 6.67
C GLN A 450 -0.55 15.85 8.17
N PRO A 451 0.14 14.87 8.82
CA PRO A 451 0.03 14.62 10.27
C PRO A 451 0.55 15.76 11.13
#